data_ffde5db0a493a8805d1ffa46ed813105
#
_entry.id   ffde5db0a493a8805d1ffa46ed813105
#
_cell.length_a   1.000
_cell.length_b   1.000
_cell.length_c   1.000
_cell.angle_alpha   90.00
_cell.angle_beta   90.00
_cell.angle_gamma   90.00
#
_symmetry.space_group_name_H-M   'P 1'
#
loop_
_entity.id
_entity.type
_entity.pdbx_description
1 polymer ?
#
loop_
_entity_poly.entity_id
_entity_poly.type
_entity_poly.pdbx_seq_one_letter_code
_entity_poly.pdbx_strand_id
1 'polypeptide(L)'
;MCIRDSRKLSLSISTYGMAVDRISYKIRSMDGKRLVADDEISSFSNKDNTIQADVSMPNVMDENTEYLLVFTITSGQDNVYYYSRIMQTDGKAAAKDVEFVKKFHDETFIKDDKSFFTTYMETTTGDRNTLAHVDLTSTVSQITWGSMAAAQYTNPVIALKEINDSYDVVTIDYVMSCVDGKGETEYYNVREYFRLRQTESRMYVLNYERTANQIFNSENSFISDSGSVMLGIRSSEAEYRANEAGSVICFVQEGDLYSYDINNGMIIKVFSFRDAEGIDERENWNHHDIKIVSVDEAGSIDFVVYGYMNRGTHEGEVGTGVYHYDGLAHTIDEEAFIPSKTSYEVLKAEMGKMLYLNEKNEFYLMMDDSLYRINSVS
;
A
#
# COMPACT_ATOMS: atom_id res chain seq x y z
N MET A 1 -2.32 -11.91 13.55
CA MET A 1 -1.14 -12.59 14.15
C MET A 1 -1.63 -13.81 14.94
N CYS A 2 -1.04 -14.97 14.76
CA CYS A 2 -1.42 -16.19 15.46
C CYS A 2 -0.34 -16.64 16.41
N ILE A 3 -0.71 -16.96 17.65
CA ILE A 3 0.17 -17.62 18.60
C ILE A 3 -0.30 -19.05 18.85
N ARG A 4 0.67 -19.96 19.02
CA ARG A 4 0.42 -21.37 19.34
C ARG A 4 0.39 -21.59 20.85
N ASP A 5 0.21 -22.83 21.27
CA ASP A 5 0.28 -23.25 22.69
C ASP A 5 1.55 -22.79 23.41
N SER A 6 2.66 -22.58 22.69
CA SER A 6 3.87 -22.00 23.25
C SER A 6 3.71 -20.55 23.72
N ARG A 7 2.67 -19.87 23.25
CA ARG A 7 2.38 -18.45 23.53
C ARG A 7 3.58 -17.52 23.31
N LYS A 8 4.50 -17.90 22.42
CA LYS A 8 5.66 -17.10 22.04
C LYS A 8 5.37 -16.37 20.74
N LEU A 9 5.70 -15.10 20.72
CA LEU A 9 5.64 -14.23 19.56
C LEU A 9 7.05 -13.68 19.33
N SER A 10 7.60 -13.94 18.16
CA SER A 10 8.87 -13.33 17.73
C SER A 10 8.58 -12.04 16.97
N LEU A 11 9.21 -10.96 17.39
CA LEU A 11 9.13 -9.64 16.76
C LEU A 11 10.42 -9.32 16.04
N SER A 12 10.30 -8.75 14.87
CA SER A 12 11.38 -8.10 14.13
C SER A 12 10.94 -6.66 13.84
N ILE A 13 11.71 -5.68 14.33
CA ILE A 13 11.37 -4.26 14.22
C ILE A 13 12.53 -3.55 13.54
N SER A 14 12.29 -3.00 12.34
CA SER A 14 13.24 -2.13 11.65
C SER A 14 13.21 -0.75 12.30
N THR A 15 14.35 -0.28 12.82
CA THR A 15 14.43 1.00 13.55
C THR A 15 14.84 2.18 12.68
N TYR A 16 15.34 1.92 11.48
CA TYR A 16 15.82 2.94 10.53
C TYR A 16 16.83 3.92 11.15
N GLY A 17 17.64 3.41 12.08
CA GLY A 17 18.65 4.21 12.79
C GLY A 17 18.13 4.93 14.04
N MET A 18 16.84 4.84 14.35
CA MET A 18 16.30 5.42 15.58
C MET A 18 16.70 4.59 16.82
N ALA A 19 17.00 5.28 17.91
CA ALA A 19 17.19 4.62 19.21
C ALA A 19 15.83 4.19 19.77
N VAL A 20 15.76 2.99 20.34
CA VAL A 20 14.57 2.48 21.02
C VAL A 20 14.91 2.23 22.47
N ASP A 21 14.22 2.93 23.37
CA ASP A 21 14.45 2.86 24.82
C ASP A 21 13.57 1.80 25.47
N ARG A 22 12.34 1.66 25.00
CA ARG A 22 11.36 0.75 25.60
C ARG A 22 10.39 0.21 24.55
N ILE A 23 9.99 -1.03 24.73
CA ILE A 23 8.91 -1.67 23.96
C ILE A 23 7.91 -2.25 24.95
N SER A 24 6.65 -1.85 24.86
CA SER A 24 5.55 -2.40 25.65
C SER A 24 4.40 -2.84 24.77
N TYR A 25 3.51 -3.67 25.30
CA TYR A 25 2.33 -4.09 24.56
C TYR A 25 1.09 -4.12 25.45
N LYS A 26 -0.07 -3.92 24.80
CA LYS A 26 -1.40 -4.09 25.40
C LYS A 26 -2.23 -5.03 24.56
N ILE A 27 -2.94 -5.92 25.24
CA ILE A 27 -3.95 -6.77 24.62
C ILE A 27 -5.31 -6.28 25.11
N ARG A 28 -6.23 -6.02 24.16
CA ARG A 28 -7.59 -5.54 24.44
C ARG A 28 -8.62 -6.39 23.69
N SER A 29 -9.87 -6.39 24.18
CA SER A 29 -11.00 -6.87 23.38
C SER A 29 -11.09 -6.10 22.06
N MET A 30 -11.67 -6.70 21.01
CA MET A 30 -11.75 -6.08 19.68
C MET A 30 -12.50 -4.73 19.66
N ASP A 31 -13.43 -4.52 20.62
CA ASP A 31 -14.10 -3.23 20.81
C ASP A 31 -13.26 -2.20 21.60
N GLY A 32 -12.03 -2.56 21.97
CA GLY A 32 -11.08 -1.72 22.70
C GLY A 32 -11.41 -1.47 24.18
N LYS A 33 -12.58 -1.92 24.69
CA LYS A 33 -13.06 -1.54 26.02
C LYS A 33 -12.39 -2.30 27.15
N ARG A 34 -12.17 -3.60 26.99
CA ARG A 34 -11.58 -4.44 28.03
C ARG A 34 -10.07 -4.57 27.81
N LEU A 35 -9.29 -4.15 28.81
CA LEU A 35 -7.85 -4.44 28.86
C LEU A 35 -7.68 -5.89 29.37
N VAL A 36 -6.96 -6.71 28.61
CA VAL A 36 -6.71 -8.12 28.88
C VAL A 36 -5.31 -8.32 29.43
N ALA A 37 -4.32 -7.62 28.85
CA ALA A 37 -2.93 -7.61 29.31
C ALA A 37 -2.28 -6.26 29.04
N ASP A 38 -1.31 -5.88 29.87
CA ASP A 38 -0.48 -4.70 29.72
C ASP A 38 0.89 -5.07 30.31
N ASP A 39 1.93 -5.15 29.48
CA ASP A 39 3.24 -5.61 29.92
C ASP A 39 4.35 -4.99 29.06
N GLU A 40 5.59 -5.12 29.53
CA GLU A 40 6.79 -4.60 28.89
C GLU A 40 7.71 -5.73 28.42
N ILE A 41 8.33 -5.55 27.26
CA ILE A 41 9.33 -6.48 26.74
C ILE A 41 10.66 -6.18 27.43
N SER A 42 11.01 -7.01 28.40
CA SER A 42 12.13 -6.80 29.30
C SER A 42 13.51 -6.98 28.67
N SER A 43 13.59 -7.61 27.51
CA SER A 43 14.86 -7.83 26.81
C SER A 43 14.68 -7.84 25.29
N PHE A 44 15.43 -7.00 24.63
CA PHE A 44 15.58 -6.99 23.17
C PHE A 44 17.00 -6.56 22.79
N SER A 45 17.44 -6.92 21.60
CA SER A 45 18.73 -6.50 21.06
C SER A 45 18.53 -5.77 19.75
N ASN A 46 19.21 -4.64 19.57
CA ASN A 46 19.26 -3.94 18.29
C ASN A 46 20.57 -4.30 17.59
N LYS A 47 20.48 -4.87 16.41
CA LYS A 47 21.60 -5.18 15.55
C LYS A 47 21.28 -4.75 14.12
N ASP A 48 22.18 -3.98 13.52
CA ASP A 48 22.04 -3.52 12.13
C ASP A 48 20.68 -2.84 11.87
N ASN A 49 20.28 -1.94 12.77
CA ASN A 49 18.98 -1.24 12.75
C ASN A 49 17.76 -2.17 12.83
N THR A 50 17.93 -3.39 13.33
CA THR A 50 16.84 -4.35 13.51
C THR A 50 16.80 -4.84 14.95
N ILE A 51 15.67 -4.69 15.60
CA ILE A 51 15.39 -5.26 16.92
C ILE A 51 14.76 -6.64 16.72
N GLN A 52 15.34 -7.63 17.40
CA GLN A 52 14.75 -8.95 17.55
C GLN A 52 14.33 -9.14 19.01
N ALA A 53 13.09 -9.54 19.22
CA ALA A 53 12.56 -9.81 20.54
C ALA A 53 11.59 -10.99 20.55
N ASP A 54 11.72 -11.87 21.55
CA ASP A 54 10.77 -12.94 21.82
C ASP A 54 9.87 -12.55 22.99
N VAL A 55 8.57 -12.47 22.72
CA VAL A 55 7.56 -12.08 23.70
C VAL A 55 6.78 -13.30 24.16
N SER A 56 6.75 -13.54 25.46
CA SER A 56 5.89 -14.57 26.05
C SER A 56 4.53 -13.96 26.39
N MET A 57 3.49 -14.35 25.67
CA MET A 57 2.14 -13.85 25.90
C MET A 57 1.50 -14.51 27.14
N PRO A 58 0.78 -13.76 27.97
CA PRO A 58 0.11 -14.32 29.13
C PRO A 58 -1.04 -15.26 28.76
N ASN A 59 -1.37 -16.20 29.65
CA ASN A 59 -2.49 -17.13 29.46
C ASN A 59 -3.83 -16.51 29.86
N VAL A 60 -4.23 -15.47 29.13
CA VAL A 60 -5.45 -14.68 29.45
C VAL A 60 -6.36 -14.51 28.24
N MET A 61 -5.97 -15.06 27.10
CA MET A 61 -6.77 -15.05 25.88
C MET A 61 -7.55 -16.35 25.75
N ASP A 62 -8.80 -16.24 25.32
CA ASP A 62 -9.62 -17.38 24.98
C ASP A 62 -9.17 -17.92 23.61
N GLU A 63 -9.17 -19.24 23.45
CA GLU A 63 -8.84 -19.90 22.18
C GLU A 63 -9.82 -19.48 21.08
N ASN A 64 -9.30 -19.32 19.85
CA ASN A 64 -10.05 -18.95 18.65
C ASN A 64 -10.83 -17.62 18.79
N THR A 65 -10.37 -16.75 19.70
CA THR A 65 -10.94 -15.42 19.89
C THR A 65 -9.94 -14.35 19.49
N GLU A 66 -10.37 -13.40 18.65
CA GLU A 66 -9.53 -12.27 18.25
C GLU A 66 -9.46 -11.20 19.33
N TYR A 67 -8.27 -10.66 19.50
CA TYR A 67 -7.96 -9.52 20.38
C TYR A 67 -7.18 -8.46 19.63
N LEU A 68 -7.33 -7.20 20.05
CA LEU A 68 -6.49 -6.10 19.61
C LEU A 68 -5.16 -6.15 20.36
N LEU A 69 -4.06 -6.20 19.62
CA LEU A 69 -2.69 -6.10 20.13
C LEU A 69 -2.13 -4.75 19.74
N VAL A 70 -1.69 -3.96 20.72
CA VAL A 70 -1.07 -2.66 20.52
C VAL A 70 0.35 -2.72 21.06
N PHE A 71 1.34 -2.51 20.21
CA PHE A 71 2.72 -2.27 20.63
C PHE A 71 2.96 -0.78 20.77
N THR A 72 3.68 -0.40 21.81
CA THR A 72 4.18 0.97 22.00
C THR A 72 5.70 0.91 21.98
N ILE A 73 6.31 1.61 21.05
CA ILE A 73 7.76 1.77 20.96
C ILE A 73 8.10 3.19 21.39
N THR A 74 8.95 3.31 22.41
CA THR A 74 9.36 4.61 22.98
C THR A 74 10.77 4.94 22.53
N SER A 75 10.97 6.16 22.02
CA SER A 75 12.26 6.75 21.67
C SER A 75 12.32 8.14 22.29
N GLY A 76 13.15 8.32 23.32
CA GLY A 76 13.20 9.57 24.09
C GLY A 76 11.86 9.93 24.74
N GLN A 77 11.21 10.98 24.27
CA GLN A 77 9.89 11.41 24.73
C GLN A 77 8.74 10.98 23.80
N ASP A 78 9.06 10.40 22.66
CA ASP A 78 8.08 10.05 21.64
C ASP A 78 7.65 8.59 21.77
N ASN A 79 6.37 8.35 21.50
CA ASN A 79 5.79 7.02 21.45
C ASN A 79 5.18 6.76 20.07
N VAL A 80 5.58 5.64 19.48
CA VAL A 80 5.00 5.15 18.21
C VAL A 80 4.15 3.92 18.52
N TYR A 81 2.94 3.87 17.95
CA TYR A 81 1.98 2.81 18.20
C TYR A 81 1.79 1.96 16.97
N TYR A 82 1.88 0.63 17.16
CA TYR A 82 1.58 -0.35 16.12
C TYR A 82 0.42 -1.21 16.55
N TYR A 83 -0.55 -1.35 15.65
CA TYR A 83 -1.79 -2.08 15.91
C TYR A 83 -1.83 -3.36 15.11
N SER A 84 -2.21 -4.46 15.74
CA SER A 84 -2.41 -5.75 15.10
C SER A 84 -3.54 -6.49 15.78
N ARG A 85 -4.02 -7.54 15.14
CA ARG A 85 -4.91 -8.51 15.78
C ARG A 85 -4.11 -9.72 16.21
N ILE A 86 -4.46 -10.31 17.33
CA ILE A 86 -3.85 -11.52 17.86
C ILE A 86 -4.92 -12.53 18.25
N MET A 87 -4.69 -13.79 17.93
CA MET A 87 -5.55 -14.90 18.30
C MET A 87 -4.70 -16.08 18.74
N GLN A 88 -5.13 -16.75 19.80
CA GLN A 88 -4.54 -18.02 20.22
C GLN A 88 -5.28 -19.17 19.51
N THR A 89 -4.52 -19.97 18.75
CA THR A 89 -5.05 -21.12 18.00
C THR A 89 -3.95 -22.19 17.93
N ASP A 90 -4.30 -23.41 17.52
CA ASP A 90 -3.29 -24.45 17.28
C ASP A 90 -2.31 -24.10 16.15
N GLY A 91 -2.62 -23.08 15.38
CA GLY A 91 -1.76 -22.46 14.36
C GLY A 91 -1.46 -23.34 13.15
N LYS A 92 -2.01 -24.57 13.10
CA LYS A 92 -1.72 -25.51 12.01
C LYS A 92 -2.38 -25.07 10.71
N ALA A 93 -3.62 -24.57 10.77
CA ALA A 93 -4.34 -24.08 9.60
C ALA A 93 -3.61 -22.88 9.02
N ALA A 94 -3.42 -21.81 9.80
CA ALA A 94 -2.76 -20.58 9.36
C ALA A 94 -1.37 -20.79 8.74
N ALA A 95 -0.55 -21.69 9.31
CA ALA A 95 0.76 -22.00 8.75
C ALA A 95 0.66 -22.66 7.37
N LYS A 96 -0.31 -23.55 7.18
CA LYS A 96 -0.54 -24.21 5.89
C LYS A 96 -1.09 -23.25 4.85
N ASP A 97 -1.94 -22.29 5.27
CA ASP A 97 -2.47 -21.28 4.37
C ASP A 97 -1.35 -20.37 3.86
N VAL A 98 -0.46 -19.91 4.75
CA VAL A 98 0.71 -19.11 4.35
C VAL A 98 1.65 -19.89 3.45
N GLU A 99 1.90 -21.18 3.74
CA GLU A 99 2.73 -22.06 2.90
C GLU A 99 2.10 -22.24 1.51
N PHE A 100 0.77 -22.48 1.47
CA PHE A 100 0.04 -22.63 0.22
C PHE A 100 0.07 -21.35 -0.61
N VAL A 101 -0.20 -20.19 0.00
CA VAL A 101 -0.22 -18.90 -0.67
C VAL A 101 1.17 -18.57 -1.23
N LYS A 102 2.22 -18.83 -0.45
CA LYS A 102 3.60 -18.66 -0.93
C LYS A 102 3.88 -19.54 -2.14
N LYS A 103 3.50 -20.82 -2.08
CA LYS A 103 3.66 -21.73 -3.22
C LYS A 103 2.86 -21.24 -4.43
N PHE A 104 1.61 -20.82 -4.25
CA PHE A 104 0.78 -20.32 -5.34
C PHE A 104 1.43 -19.09 -6.00
N HIS A 105 1.92 -18.16 -5.19
CA HIS A 105 2.68 -16.99 -5.65
C HIS A 105 3.92 -17.38 -6.47
N ASP A 106 4.77 -18.25 -5.91
CA ASP A 106 6.00 -18.71 -6.59
C ASP A 106 5.67 -19.35 -7.95
N GLU A 107 4.60 -20.17 -8.02
CA GLU A 107 4.15 -20.83 -9.24
C GLU A 107 3.65 -19.83 -10.31
N THR A 108 3.19 -18.61 -9.94
CA THR A 108 2.79 -17.60 -10.93
C THR A 108 3.94 -17.16 -11.84
N PHE A 109 5.18 -17.28 -11.38
CA PHE A 109 6.38 -16.95 -12.16
C PHE A 109 6.90 -18.12 -13.00
N ILE A 110 6.35 -19.33 -12.84
CA ILE A 110 6.73 -20.53 -13.59
C ILE A 110 5.81 -20.69 -14.79
N LYS A 111 6.37 -20.58 -16.01
CA LYS A 111 5.60 -20.62 -17.27
C LYS A 111 5.39 -21.99 -17.85
N ASP A 112 6.25 -22.94 -17.52
CA ASP A 112 6.32 -24.25 -18.21
C ASP A 112 5.31 -25.26 -17.63
N ASP A 113 5.03 -25.23 -16.33
CA ASP A 113 4.03 -26.10 -15.68
C ASP A 113 2.80 -25.34 -15.24
N LYS A 114 1.72 -25.52 -15.98
CA LYS A 114 0.42 -24.90 -15.70
C LYS A 114 -0.54 -25.83 -14.94
N SER A 115 -0.13 -27.06 -14.63
CA SER A 115 -0.99 -28.08 -14.03
C SER A 115 -1.46 -27.71 -12.63
N PHE A 116 -0.62 -27.00 -11.88
CA PHE A 116 -0.93 -26.51 -10.53
C PHE A 116 -2.23 -25.70 -10.52
N PHE A 117 -2.36 -24.73 -11.41
CA PHE A 117 -3.50 -23.81 -11.43
C PHE A 117 -4.82 -24.45 -11.85
N THR A 118 -4.78 -25.50 -12.69
CA THR A 118 -6.00 -26.17 -13.15
C THR A 118 -6.84 -26.76 -12.02
N THR A 119 -6.22 -26.99 -10.85
CA THR A 119 -6.90 -27.52 -9.66
C THR A 119 -7.66 -26.45 -8.88
N TYR A 120 -7.25 -25.19 -8.98
CA TYR A 120 -7.73 -24.10 -8.12
C TYR A 120 -8.50 -23.03 -8.88
N MET A 121 -8.37 -22.96 -10.21
CA MET A 121 -8.98 -21.92 -11.03
C MET A 121 -10.27 -22.38 -11.67
N GLU A 122 -11.22 -21.44 -11.76
CA GLU A 122 -12.52 -21.61 -12.44
C GLU A 122 -12.50 -20.95 -13.82
N THR A 123 -11.52 -21.28 -14.64
CA THR A 123 -11.27 -20.61 -15.91
C THR A 123 -12.51 -20.55 -16.78
N THR A 124 -12.97 -19.37 -17.10
CA THR A 124 -14.05 -19.11 -18.04
C THR A 124 -13.50 -18.54 -19.34
N THR A 125 -14.21 -18.74 -20.45
CA THR A 125 -13.85 -18.24 -21.78
C THR A 125 -14.21 -16.76 -21.99
N GLY A 126 -14.21 -15.95 -20.92
CA GLY A 126 -14.58 -14.54 -21.00
C GLY A 126 -13.45 -13.65 -21.53
N ASP A 127 -13.83 -12.60 -22.26
CA ASP A 127 -12.93 -11.62 -22.92
C ASP A 127 -12.15 -10.67 -21.97
N ARG A 128 -11.92 -11.05 -20.74
CA ARG A 128 -11.12 -10.25 -19.78
C ARG A 128 -9.63 -10.45 -20.06
N ASN A 129 -9.13 -9.75 -21.06
CA ASN A 129 -7.72 -9.85 -21.47
C ASN A 129 -6.88 -8.74 -20.86
N THR A 130 -6.84 -8.68 -19.52
CA THR A 130 -6.03 -7.69 -18.79
C THR A 130 -5.09 -8.37 -17.80
N LEU A 131 -3.89 -7.81 -17.62
CA LEU A 131 -2.94 -8.20 -16.57
C LEU A 131 -3.02 -7.25 -15.37
N ALA A 132 -3.72 -6.11 -15.49
CA ALA A 132 -3.93 -5.18 -14.39
C ALA A 132 -4.81 -5.76 -13.27
N HIS A 133 -5.74 -6.64 -13.65
CA HIS A 133 -6.60 -7.36 -12.71
C HIS A 133 -6.83 -8.79 -13.18
N VAL A 134 -6.48 -9.73 -12.33
CA VAL A 134 -6.62 -11.18 -12.54
C VAL A 134 -7.37 -11.77 -11.37
N ASP A 135 -8.30 -12.68 -11.62
CA ASP A 135 -9.14 -13.35 -10.63
C ASP A 135 -9.24 -14.87 -10.88
N LEU A 136 -10.04 -15.58 -10.08
CA LEU A 136 -10.28 -17.03 -10.21
C LEU A 136 -10.79 -17.46 -11.59
N THR A 137 -11.44 -16.55 -12.32
CA THR A 137 -12.02 -16.83 -13.63
C THR A 137 -11.06 -16.56 -14.79
N SER A 138 -9.91 -15.97 -14.49
CA SER A 138 -8.89 -15.64 -15.47
C SER A 138 -8.19 -16.89 -16.02
N THR A 139 -7.60 -16.76 -17.21
CA THR A 139 -6.85 -17.87 -17.81
C THR A 139 -5.55 -18.12 -17.07
N VAL A 140 -5.06 -19.35 -17.12
CA VAL A 140 -3.75 -19.70 -16.52
C VAL A 140 -2.62 -18.85 -17.14
N SER A 141 -2.74 -18.48 -18.41
CA SER A 141 -1.77 -17.57 -19.06
C SER A 141 -1.75 -16.19 -18.37
N GLN A 142 -2.91 -15.63 -18.02
CA GLN A 142 -2.97 -14.33 -17.31
C GLN A 142 -2.40 -14.44 -15.91
N ILE A 143 -2.68 -15.53 -15.20
CA ILE A 143 -2.14 -15.80 -13.87
C ILE A 143 -0.61 -15.89 -13.91
N THR A 144 -0.06 -16.53 -14.93
CA THR A 144 1.40 -16.67 -15.15
C THR A 144 1.98 -15.51 -15.98
N TRP A 145 1.42 -14.30 -15.85
CA TRP A 145 1.91 -13.06 -16.45
C TRP A 145 1.93 -13.02 -18.00
N GLY A 146 1.16 -13.85 -18.67
CA GLY A 146 1.04 -13.82 -20.13
C GLY A 146 2.39 -13.94 -20.84
N SER A 147 2.69 -12.98 -21.72
CA SER A 147 3.96 -12.89 -22.44
C SER A 147 5.06 -12.11 -21.69
N MET A 148 4.74 -11.46 -20.55
CA MET A 148 5.71 -10.69 -19.78
C MET A 148 6.80 -11.60 -19.19
N ALA A 149 8.05 -11.16 -19.26
CA ALA A 149 9.17 -11.80 -18.57
C ALA A 149 9.21 -11.32 -17.11
N ALA A 150 8.12 -11.60 -16.38
CA ALA A 150 7.95 -11.14 -15.01
C ALA A 150 8.96 -11.77 -14.05
N ALA A 151 9.53 -10.97 -13.18
CA ALA A 151 10.42 -11.39 -12.10
C ALA A 151 10.04 -10.65 -10.80
N GLN A 152 10.14 -11.35 -9.69
CA GLN A 152 9.97 -10.72 -8.38
C GLN A 152 11.13 -9.76 -8.12
N TYR A 153 10.84 -8.48 -7.83
CA TYR A 153 11.85 -7.46 -7.56
C TYR A 153 12.07 -7.28 -6.05
N THR A 154 11.01 -7.10 -5.28
CA THR A 154 11.11 -7.03 -3.81
C THR A 154 10.70 -8.34 -3.16
N ASN A 155 11.13 -8.56 -1.92
CA ASN A 155 10.62 -9.68 -1.13
C ASN A 155 9.11 -9.50 -0.87
N PRO A 156 8.30 -10.56 -1.04
CA PRO A 156 6.86 -10.46 -0.84
C PRO A 156 6.54 -10.31 0.65
N VAL A 157 5.70 -9.32 0.97
CA VAL A 157 5.15 -9.13 2.31
C VAL A 157 3.84 -9.90 2.42
N ILE A 158 3.87 -11.00 3.16
CA ILE A 158 2.71 -11.87 3.35
C ILE A 158 2.01 -11.49 4.65
N ALA A 159 0.72 -11.15 4.57
CA ALA A 159 -0.09 -10.77 5.72
C ALA A 159 -1.33 -11.65 5.86
N LEU A 160 -1.46 -12.29 7.01
CA LEU A 160 -2.66 -13.02 7.40
C LEU A 160 -3.69 -12.01 7.94
N LYS A 161 -4.76 -11.77 7.18
CA LYS A 161 -5.75 -10.73 7.47
C LYS A 161 -6.92 -11.21 8.32
N GLU A 162 -7.40 -12.42 8.05
CA GLU A 162 -8.52 -13.02 8.79
C GLU A 162 -8.25 -14.50 9.01
N ILE A 163 -8.71 -15.01 10.15
CA ILE A 163 -8.74 -16.43 10.47
C ILE A 163 -10.09 -16.69 11.12
N ASN A 164 -10.84 -17.61 10.57
CA ASN A 164 -12.11 -18.05 11.16
C ASN A 164 -12.45 -19.51 10.76
N ASP A 165 -13.51 -20.04 11.33
CA ASP A 165 -13.91 -21.46 11.14
C ASP A 165 -14.29 -21.80 9.69
N SER A 166 -14.60 -20.82 8.87
CA SER A 166 -15.15 -21.02 7.52
C SER A 166 -14.16 -20.73 6.41
N TYR A 167 -13.26 -19.76 6.63
CA TYR A 167 -12.24 -19.34 5.68
C TYR A 167 -11.14 -18.52 6.36
N ASP A 168 -10.01 -18.44 5.72
CA ASP A 168 -8.90 -17.56 6.09
C ASP A 168 -8.60 -16.61 4.94
N VAL A 169 -8.09 -15.41 5.27
CA VAL A 169 -7.71 -14.39 4.29
C VAL A 169 -6.23 -14.06 4.42
N VAL A 170 -5.51 -14.18 3.31
CA VAL A 170 -4.09 -13.84 3.19
C VAL A 170 -3.89 -12.85 2.05
N THR A 171 -3.03 -11.86 2.23
CA THR A 171 -2.59 -10.96 1.17
C THR A 171 -1.09 -11.04 0.98
N ILE A 172 -0.64 -10.77 -0.25
CA ILE A 172 0.78 -10.60 -0.58
C ILE A 172 0.92 -9.25 -1.29
N ASP A 173 1.85 -8.44 -0.83
CA ASP A 173 2.22 -7.17 -1.46
C ASP A 173 3.71 -7.23 -1.86
N TYR A 174 4.03 -6.87 -3.11
CA TYR A 174 5.40 -6.89 -3.64
C TYR A 174 5.53 -6.01 -4.89
N VAL A 175 6.77 -5.71 -5.26
CA VAL A 175 7.08 -5.11 -6.56
C VAL A 175 7.60 -6.20 -7.50
N MET A 176 7.04 -6.24 -8.70
CA MET A 176 7.45 -7.09 -9.82
C MET A 176 8.16 -6.23 -10.85
N SER A 177 9.17 -6.79 -11.52
CA SER A 177 9.81 -6.16 -12.68
C SER A 177 9.67 -7.01 -13.92
N CYS A 178 9.69 -6.36 -15.08
CA CYS A 178 9.86 -7.03 -16.35
C CYS A 178 10.67 -6.14 -17.32
N VAL A 179 11.26 -6.75 -18.33
CA VAL A 179 11.88 -6.03 -19.45
C VAL A 179 10.90 -6.05 -20.62
N ASP A 180 10.57 -4.88 -21.16
CA ASP A 180 9.66 -4.74 -22.28
C ASP A 180 10.31 -5.13 -23.62
N GLY A 181 9.53 -5.04 -24.73
CA GLY A 181 10.02 -5.34 -26.08
C GLY A 181 11.08 -4.37 -26.61
N LYS A 182 11.32 -3.23 -25.95
CA LYS A 182 12.33 -2.24 -26.30
C LYS A 182 13.61 -2.40 -25.47
N GLY A 183 13.59 -3.27 -24.46
CA GLY A 183 14.71 -3.49 -23.53
C GLY A 183 14.67 -2.55 -22.31
N GLU A 184 13.55 -1.84 -22.11
CA GLU A 184 13.33 -0.95 -20.96
C GLU A 184 12.81 -1.76 -19.77
N THR A 185 13.30 -1.46 -18.56
CA THR A 185 12.81 -2.13 -17.34
C THR A 185 11.59 -1.39 -16.81
N GLU A 186 10.53 -2.15 -16.60
CA GLU A 186 9.28 -1.68 -16.01
C GLU A 186 9.07 -2.32 -14.65
N TYR A 187 8.47 -1.57 -13.72
CA TYR A 187 8.14 -2.01 -12.37
C TYR A 187 6.65 -1.92 -12.12
N TYR A 188 6.13 -2.83 -11.29
CA TYR A 188 4.71 -2.93 -11.00
C TYR A 188 4.50 -3.16 -9.51
N ASN A 189 3.66 -2.34 -8.88
CA ASN A 189 3.09 -2.65 -7.57
C ASN A 189 2.05 -3.74 -7.73
N VAL A 190 2.26 -4.86 -7.05
CA VAL A 190 1.38 -6.02 -7.13
C VAL A 190 0.82 -6.34 -5.76
N ARG A 191 -0.49 -6.54 -5.73
CA ARG A 191 -1.19 -7.07 -4.58
C ARG A 191 -1.94 -8.32 -4.97
N GLU A 192 -1.75 -9.40 -4.22
CA GLU A 192 -2.52 -10.63 -4.31
C GLU A 192 -3.40 -10.78 -3.06
N TYR A 193 -4.63 -11.18 -3.26
CA TYR A 193 -5.62 -11.47 -2.24
C TYR A 193 -6.08 -12.90 -2.38
N PHE A 194 -6.07 -13.63 -1.27
CA PHE A 194 -6.53 -15.00 -1.19
C PHE A 194 -7.58 -15.15 -0.10
N ARG A 195 -8.70 -15.76 -0.43
CA ARG A 195 -9.65 -16.29 0.52
C ARG A 195 -9.63 -17.81 0.41
N LEU A 196 -9.24 -18.47 1.48
CA LEU A 196 -8.92 -19.89 1.50
C LEU A 196 -9.84 -20.63 2.45
N ARG A 197 -10.05 -21.91 2.19
CA ARG A 197 -10.68 -22.84 3.13
C ARG A 197 -9.91 -24.15 3.11
N GLN A 198 -9.34 -24.50 4.25
CA GLN A 198 -8.70 -25.79 4.43
C GLN A 198 -9.72 -26.84 4.88
N THR A 199 -9.63 -28.04 4.31
CA THR A 199 -10.30 -29.25 4.79
C THR A 199 -9.26 -30.31 5.13
N GLU A 200 -9.68 -31.43 5.73
CA GLU A 200 -8.76 -32.53 6.02
C GLU A 200 -8.05 -33.09 4.78
N SER A 201 -8.68 -32.99 3.60
CA SER A 201 -8.20 -33.62 2.35
C SER A 201 -7.52 -32.62 1.41
N ARG A 202 -7.89 -31.33 1.41
CA ARG A 202 -7.33 -30.34 0.45
C ARG A 202 -7.58 -28.90 0.86
N MET A 203 -6.78 -28.00 0.24
CA MET A 203 -6.99 -26.57 0.22
C MET A 203 -7.98 -26.18 -0.89
N TYR A 204 -8.89 -25.27 -0.59
CA TYR A 204 -9.77 -24.62 -1.56
C TYR A 204 -9.44 -23.14 -1.64
N VAL A 205 -9.30 -22.61 -2.83
CA VAL A 205 -9.23 -21.18 -3.09
C VAL A 205 -10.67 -20.71 -3.35
N LEU A 206 -11.24 -20.01 -2.38
CA LEU A 206 -12.62 -19.48 -2.48
C LEU A 206 -12.69 -18.18 -3.25
N ASN A 207 -11.61 -17.36 -3.16
CA ASN A 207 -11.39 -16.20 -3.99
C ASN A 207 -9.90 -15.99 -4.17
N TYR A 208 -9.53 -15.51 -5.34
CA TYR A 208 -8.19 -15.04 -5.68
C TYR A 208 -8.34 -13.79 -6.53
N GLU A 209 -7.60 -12.76 -6.17
CA GLU A 209 -7.49 -11.54 -6.96
C GLU A 209 -6.03 -11.10 -6.97
N ARG A 210 -5.54 -10.65 -8.13
CA ARG A 210 -4.26 -9.98 -8.27
C ARG A 210 -4.46 -8.68 -9.03
N THR A 211 -4.04 -7.58 -8.41
CA THR A 211 -3.93 -6.29 -9.08
C THR A 211 -2.46 -5.99 -9.35
N ALA A 212 -2.17 -5.43 -10.52
CA ALA A 212 -0.83 -5.02 -10.91
C ALA A 212 -0.92 -3.64 -11.54
N ASN A 213 -0.30 -2.65 -10.90
CA ASN A 213 -0.26 -1.28 -11.36
C ASN A 213 1.19 -0.91 -11.69
N GLN A 214 1.41 -0.47 -12.92
CA GLN A 214 2.74 -0.05 -13.36
C GLN A 214 3.19 1.21 -12.60
N ILE A 215 4.39 1.19 -12.08
CA ILE A 215 5.06 2.35 -11.51
C ILE A 215 5.62 3.15 -12.67
N PHE A 216 5.22 4.42 -12.78
CA PHE A 216 5.69 5.26 -13.86
C PHE A 216 7.20 5.52 -13.75
N ASN A 217 7.92 5.33 -14.86
CA ASN A 217 9.34 5.66 -14.96
C ASN A 217 9.55 6.65 -16.11
N SER A 218 9.97 7.88 -15.77
CA SER A 218 10.22 8.94 -16.74
C SER A 218 11.46 8.72 -17.62
N GLU A 219 12.31 7.76 -17.27
CA GLU A 219 13.46 7.38 -18.08
C GLU A 219 13.08 6.47 -19.25
N ASN A 220 11.94 5.81 -19.18
CA ASN A 220 11.41 4.96 -20.22
C ASN A 220 10.68 5.80 -21.28
N SER A 221 10.43 5.19 -22.45
CA SER A 221 9.64 5.79 -23.53
C SER A 221 8.16 5.88 -23.14
N PHE A 222 7.72 7.03 -22.64
CA PHE A 222 6.34 7.22 -22.16
C PHE A 222 5.42 7.99 -23.12
N ILE A 223 5.92 8.48 -24.23
CA ILE A 223 5.10 9.12 -25.27
C ILE A 223 4.85 8.14 -26.42
N SER A 224 3.58 7.95 -26.74
CA SER A 224 3.18 7.14 -27.91
C SER A 224 3.44 7.87 -29.22
N ASP A 225 3.44 7.14 -30.35
CA ASP A 225 3.56 7.70 -31.69
C ASP A 225 2.45 8.73 -32.02
N SER A 226 1.31 8.64 -31.35
CA SER A 226 0.20 9.60 -31.44
C SER A 226 0.35 10.84 -30.55
N GLY A 227 1.41 10.94 -29.76
CA GLY A 227 1.66 12.03 -28.83
C GLY A 227 0.92 11.90 -27.48
N SER A 228 0.35 10.73 -27.19
CA SER A 228 -0.33 10.48 -25.92
C SER A 228 0.65 10.03 -24.83
N VAL A 229 0.45 10.47 -23.60
CA VAL A 229 1.20 9.99 -22.41
C VAL A 229 0.72 8.57 -22.08
N MET A 230 1.65 7.62 -22.06
CA MET A 230 1.38 6.23 -21.71
C MET A 230 1.63 6.03 -20.22
N LEU A 231 0.58 5.70 -19.47
CA LEU A 231 0.66 5.41 -18.05
C LEU A 231 0.88 3.92 -17.74
N GLY A 232 0.96 3.09 -18.78
CA GLY A 232 1.18 1.65 -18.67
C GLY A 232 -0.03 0.86 -18.17
N ILE A 233 0.23 -0.35 -17.69
CA ILE A 233 -0.80 -1.24 -17.14
C ILE A 233 -1.21 -0.73 -15.76
N ARG A 234 -2.52 -0.43 -15.56
CA ARG A 234 -3.07 0.06 -14.32
C ARG A 234 -4.59 -0.09 -14.26
N SER A 235 -5.19 0.25 -13.11
CA SER A 235 -6.63 0.40 -12.99
C SER A 235 -7.17 1.53 -13.90
N SER A 236 -8.43 1.50 -14.25
CA SER A 236 -9.05 2.40 -15.23
C SER A 236 -9.14 3.87 -14.80
N GLU A 237 -8.99 4.16 -13.51
CA GLU A 237 -9.10 5.51 -12.98
C GLU A 237 -7.70 6.12 -12.79
N ALA A 238 -7.44 7.25 -13.46
CA ALA A 238 -6.25 8.05 -13.31
C ALA A 238 -6.65 9.45 -12.82
N GLU A 239 -6.02 9.93 -11.78
CA GLU A 239 -6.10 11.35 -11.44
C GLU A 239 -5.21 12.11 -12.39
N TYR A 240 -5.78 13.04 -13.16
CA TYR A 240 -5.02 13.93 -14.04
C TYR A 240 -5.71 15.28 -14.19
N ARG A 241 -4.93 16.29 -14.51
CA ARG A 241 -5.40 17.64 -14.83
C ARG A 241 -4.44 18.33 -15.80
N ALA A 242 -4.98 19.19 -16.65
CA ALA A 242 -4.20 20.05 -17.51
C ALA A 242 -4.50 21.52 -17.20
N ASN A 243 -3.57 22.44 -17.53
CA ASN A 243 -3.84 23.88 -17.57
C ASN A 243 -4.83 24.21 -18.70
N GLU A 244 -5.33 25.46 -18.76
CA GLU A 244 -6.31 25.87 -19.79
C GLU A 244 -5.77 25.76 -21.21
N ALA A 245 -4.49 26.07 -21.42
CA ALA A 245 -3.83 25.96 -22.73
C ALA A 245 -3.58 24.51 -23.16
N GLY A 246 -3.69 23.53 -22.24
CA GLY A 246 -3.38 22.12 -22.49
C GLY A 246 -1.89 21.87 -22.73
N SER A 247 -1.01 22.79 -22.35
CA SER A 247 0.44 22.72 -22.53
C SER A 247 1.15 22.01 -21.38
N VAL A 248 0.54 21.97 -20.20
CA VAL A 248 1.04 21.27 -19.03
C VAL A 248 -0.02 20.23 -18.60
N ILE A 249 0.40 18.97 -18.48
CA ILE A 249 -0.45 17.88 -18.01
C ILE A 249 0.15 17.34 -16.72
N CYS A 250 -0.63 17.35 -15.66
CA CYS A 250 -0.28 16.74 -14.38
C CYS A 250 -1.08 15.44 -14.19
N PHE A 251 -0.43 14.41 -13.68
CA PHE A 251 -1.06 13.11 -13.44
C PHE A 251 -0.45 12.42 -12.22
N VAL A 252 -1.25 11.55 -11.61
CA VAL A 252 -0.85 10.75 -10.46
C VAL A 252 -0.70 9.30 -10.87
N GLN A 253 0.42 8.70 -10.49
CA GLN A 253 0.69 7.29 -10.72
C GLN A 253 1.31 6.67 -9.47
N GLU A 254 0.61 5.68 -8.89
CA GLU A 254 1.03 4.94 -7.69
C GLU A 254 1.51 5.83 -6.53
N GLY A 255 0.72 6.90 -6.26
CA GLY A 255 1.00 7.84 -5.16
C GLY A 255 2.06 8.89 -5.46
N ASP A 256 2.59 8.95 -6.68
CA ASP A 256 3.52 9.99 -7.13
C ASP A 256 2.81 10.97 -8.07
N LEU A 257 3.09 12.27 -7.94
CA LEU A 257 2.58 13.34 -8.81
C LEU A 257 3.66 13.74 -9.82
N TYR A 258 3.28 13.74 -11.08
CA TYR A 258 4.12 14.15 -12.20
C TYR A 258 3.51 15.35 -12.92
N SER A 259 4.37 16.23 -13.43
CA SER A 259 4.04 17.34 -14.34
C SER A 259 4.79 17.17 -15.66
N TYR A 260 4.07 17.18 -16.77
CA TYR A 260 4.63 17.07 -18.12
C TYR A 260 4.34 18.36 -18.91
N ASP A 261 5.40 19.10 -19.26
CA ASP A 261 5.35 20.23 -20.19
C ASP A 261 5.51 19.71 -21.62
N ILE A 262 4.44 19.78 -22.39
CA ILE A 262 4.39 19.30 -23.78
C ILE A 262 5.30 20.11 -24.68
N ASN A 263 5.39 21.43 -24.47
CA ASN A 263 6.16 22.34 -25.33
C ASN A 263 7.66 22.08 -25.22
N ASN A 264 8.13 21.81 -24.02
CA ASN A 264 9.54 21.56 -23.73
C ASN A 264 9.90 20.07 -23.72
N GLY A 265 8.90 19.17 -23.76
CA GLY A 265 9.09 17.73 -23.63
C GLY A 265 9.69 17.34 -22.27
N MET A 266 9.46 18.16 -21.25
CA MET A 266 10.05 17.98 -19.91
C MET A 266 9.05 17.38 -18.96
N ILE A 267 9.46 16.32 -18.24
CA ILE A 267 8.69 15.72 -17.17
C ILE A 267 9.40 15.91 -15.84
N ILE A 268 8.64 16.23 -14.80
CA ILE A 268 9.12 16.46 -13.44
C ILE A 268 8.28 15.61 -12.51
N LYS A 269 8.93 14.87 -11.59
CA LYS A 269 8.29 14.27 -10.44
C LYS A 269 8.12 15.34 -9.36
N VAL A 270 6.90 15.85 -9.25
CA VAL A 270 6.55 16.97 -8.36
C VAL A 270 6.48 16.51 -6.90
N PHE A 271 5.84 15.37 -6.65
CA PHE A 271 5.71 14.85 -5.29
C PHE A 271 5.87 13.33 -5.29
N SER A 272 6.58 12.81 -4.30
CA SER A 272 6.73 11.38 -4.02
C SER A 272 7.17 11.18 -2.58
N PHE A 273 6.70 10.12 -1.94
CA PHE A 273 7.30 9.64 -0.69
C PHE A 273 8.50 8.71 -0.94
N ARG A 274 8.72 8.29 -2.18
CA ARG A 274 9.83 7.41 -2.56
C ARG A 274 11.08 8.22 -2.84
N ASP A 275 12.21 7.76 -2.31
CA ASP A 275 13.52 8.26 -2.73
C ASP A 275 13.92 7.71 -4.12
N ALA A 276 15.14 8.02 -4.55
CA ALA A 276 15.65 7.59 -5.85
C ALA A 276 15.81 6.05 -5.96
N GLU A 277 15.97 5.35 -4.84
CA GLU A 277 16.16 3.90 -4.81
C GLU A 277 14.82 3.16 -4.75
N GLY A 278 13.79 3.72 -4.10
CA GLY A 278 12.41 3.22 -4.05
C GLY A 278 12.25 1.84 -3.42
N ILE A 279 13.19 1.41 -2.59
CA ILE A 279 13.25 0.06 -2.01
C ILE A 279 12.85 0.00 -0.54
N ASP A 280 12.69 1.14 0.12
CA ASP A 280 12.26 1.20 1.53
C ASP A 280 10.78 0.79 1.65
N GLU A 281 10.48 -0.16 2.54
CA GLU A 281 9.10 -0.62 2.79
C GLU A 281 8.16 0.52 3.22
N ARG A 282 8.66 1.52 3.94
CA ARG A 282 7.87 2.70 4.36
C ARG A 282 7.44 3.53 3.16
N GLU A 283 8.33 3.71 2.19
CA GLU A 283 8.07 4.49 0.98
C GLU A 283 7.06 3.82 0.05
N ASN A 284 7.07 2.49 0.04
CA ASN A 284 6.19 1.68 -0.79
C ASN A 284 4.86 1.31 -0.13
N TRP A 285 4.59 1.81 1.10
CA TRP A 285 3.31 1.60 1.76
C TRP A 285 2.21 2.39 1.07
N ASN A 286 1.44 1.74 0.21
CA ASN A 286 0.48 2.37 -0.70
C ASN A 286 -0.87 2.65 -0.02
N HIS A 287 -0.87 3.53 1.01
CA HIS A 287 -2.05 3.95 1.76
C HIS A 287 -2.22 5.47 1.77
N HIS A 288 -1.88 6.11 0.66
CA HIS A 288 -2.15 7.51 0.37
C HIS A 288 -2.53 7.68 -1.10
N ASP A 289 -3.20 8.77 -1.37
CA ASP A 289 -3.52 9.22 -2.73
C ASP A 289 -3.32 10.73 -2.85
N ILE A 290 -3.29 11.22 -4.08
CA ILE A 290 -3.13 12.64 -4.39
C ILE A 290 -4.34 13.09 -5.19
N LYS A 291 -4.89 14.27 -4.85
CA LYS A 291 -5.92 14.96 -5.62
C LYS A 291 -5.39 16.27 -6.13
N ILE A 292 -5.38 16.45 -7.45
CA ILE A 292 -4.96 17.71 -8.10
C ILE A 292 -6.10 18.71 -8.02
N VAL A 293 -5.87 19.87 -7.39
CA VAL A 293 -6.87 20.91 -7.19
C VAL A 293 -6.86 21.88 -8.36
N SER A 294 -5.68 22.41 -8.75
CA SER A 294 -5.52 23.33 -9.87
C SER A 294 -4.18 23.15 -10.56
N VAL A 295 -4.11 23.57 -11.82
CA VAL A 295 -2.88 23.72 -12.61
C VAL A 295 -2.98 25.05 -13.33
N ASP A 296 -2.03 25.95 -13.12
CA ASP A 296 -2.02 27.25 -13.79
C ASP A 296 -1.20 27.26 -15.10
N GLU A 297 -1.17 28.39 -15.80
CA GLU A 297 -0.46 28.53 -17.07
C GLU A 297 1.07 28.56 -16.94
N ALA A 298 1.58 28.81 -15.72
CA ALA A 298 3.01 28.74 -15.42
C ALA A 298 3.46 27.31 -15.02
N GLY A 299 2.51 26.39 -14.91
CA GLY A 299 2.75 25.01 -14.46
C GLY A 299 2.80 24.86 -12.95
N SER A 300 2.34 25.87 -12.19
CA SER A 300 2.16 25.73 -10.74
C SER A 300 0.95 24.87 -10.44
N ILE A 301 1.02 24.10 -9.35
CA ILE A 301 0.03 23.08 -9.01
C ILE A 301 -0.39 23.22 -7.56
N ASP A 302 -1.69 23.37 -7.30
CA ASP A 302 -2.26 23.15 -5.98
C ASP A 302 -2.77 21.72 -5.90
N PHE A 303 -2.40 20.99 -4.87
CA PHE A 303 -2.82 19.61 -4.70
C PHE A 303 -2.90 19.21 -3.22
N VAL A 304 -3.61 18.14 -2.95
CA VAL A 304 -3.69 17.54 -1.62
C VAL A 304 -3.17 16.10 -1.66
N VAL A 305 -2.40 15.74 -0.65
CA VAL A 305 -2.00 14.36 -0.35
C VAL A 305 -2.82 13.90 0.84
N TYR A 306 -3.54 12.81 0.71
CA TYR A 306 -4.43 12.34 1.77
C TYR A 306 -4.24 10.84 2.03
N GLY A 307 -4.32 10.47 3.29
CA GLY A 307 -4.09 9.11 3.75
C GLY A 307 -2.97 9.03 4.76
N TYR A 308 -2.21 7.95 4.73
CA TYR A 308 -1.07 7.73 5.59
C TYR A 308 0.17 8.46 5.04
N MET A 309 0.81 9.25 5.89
CA MET A 309 2.02 9.98 5.51
C MET A 309 3.23 9.06 5.69
N ASN A 310 3.76 8.56 4.57
CA ASN A 310 4.84 7.57 4.59
C ASN A 310 6.18 8.17 5.06
N ARG A 311 6.41 9.44 4.74
CA ARG A 311 7.68 10.14 5.01
C ARG A 311 7.42 11.62 5.30
N GLY A 312 8.46 12.30 5.78
CA GLY A 312 8.44 13.73 6.03
C GLY A 312 8.03 14.09 7.45
N THR A 313 7.61 15.35 7.65
CA THR A 313 7.28 15.92 8.95
C THR A 313 6.14 15.19 9.67
N HIS A 314 5.21 14.62 8.90
CA HIS A 314 4.01 13.95 9.40
C HIS A 314 4.08 12.43 9.25
N GLU A 315 5.29 11.87 9.13
CA GLU A 315 5.47 10.41 8.99
C GLU A 315 4.73 9.65 10.11
N GLY A 316 3.90 8.69 9.72
CA GLY A 316 3.13 7.86 10.66
C GLY A 316 1.73 8.39 10.98
N GLU A 317 1.39 9.61 10.57
CA GLU A 317 0.05 10.18 10.75
C GLU A 317 -0.87 9.85 9.56
N VAL A 318 -2.17 9.82 9.81
CA VAL A 318 -3.21 9.83 8.78
C VAL A 318 -3.83 11.20 8.74
N GLY A 319 -3.92 11.80 7.55
CA GLY A 319 -4.46 13.14 7.40
C GLY A 319 -4.50 13.60 5.95
N THR A 320 -4.61 14.90 5.77
CA THR A 320 -4.58 15.58 4.48
C THR A 320 -3.59 16.73 4.54
N GLY A 321 -2.51 16.60 3.78
CA GLY A 321 -1.55 17.66 3.52
C GLY A 321 -1.97 18.48 2.31
N VAL A 322 -1.86 19.79 2.40
CA VAL A 322 -2.14 20.74 1.34
C VAL A 322 -0.83 21.33 0.86
N TYR A 323 -0.60 21.27 -0.44
CA TYR A 323 0.66 21.63 -1.04
C TYR A 323 0.48 22.56 -2.22
N HIS A 324 1.40 23.51 -2.35
CA HIS A 324 1.61 24.33 -3.53
C HIS A 324 2.96 24.00 -4.17
N TYR A 325 2.97 23.74 -5.48
CA TYR A 325 4.17 23.60 -6.28
C TYR A 325 4.31 24.82 -7.19
N ASP A 326 5.42 25.55 -7.09
CA ASP A 326 5.76 26.65 -7.99
C ASP A 326 6.43 26.10 -9.26
N GLY A 327 5.73 26.22 -10.40
CA GLY A 327 6.18 25.70 -11.69
C GLY A 327 7.41 26.43 -12.26
N LEU A 328 7.72 27.64 -11.80
CA LEU A 328 8.88 28.42 -12.24
C LEU A 328 10.11 28.18 -11.36
N ALA A 329 9.91 28.15 -10.05
CA ALA A 329 10.99 27.92 -9.08
C ALA A 329 11.30 26.42 -8.87
N HIS A 330 10.40 25.54 -9.26
CA HIS A 330 10.46 24.09 -9.02
C HIS A 330 10.61 23.76 -7.52
N THR A 331 9.87 24.48 -6.69
CA THR A 331 9.80 24.27 -5.24
C THR A 331 8.42 23.83 -4.84
N ILE A 332 8.35 23.08 -3.74
CA ILE A 332 7.11 22.63 -3.13
C ILE A 332 7.02 23.14 -1.71
N ASP A 333 5.89 23.74 -1.36
CA ASP A 333 5.60 24.24 -0.04
C ASP A 333 4.36 23.51 0.53
N GLU A 334 4.45 23.08 1.79
CA GLU A 334 3.31 22.59 2.54
C GLU A 334 2.57 23.77 3.17
N GLU A 335 1.36 24.02 2.75
CA GLU A 335 0.55 25.12 3.25
C GLU A 335 -0.20 24.78 4.54
N ALA A 336 -0.62 23.51 4.67
CA ALA A 336 -1.32 23.03 5.85
C ALA A 336 -1.26 21.49 5.94
N PHE A 337 -1.34 20.98 7.17
CA PHE A 337 -1.63 19.58 7.44
C PHE A 337 -2.82 19.47 8.38
N ILE A 338 -3.80 18.64 8.02
CA ILE A 338 -5.01 18.41 8.79
C ILE A 338 -5.03 16.93 9.18
N PRO A 339 -4.72 16.59 10.44
CA PRO A 339 -4.76 15.21 10.90
C PRO A 339 -6.20 14.68 10.88
N SER A 340 -6.37 13.42 10.50
CA SER A 340 -7.66 12.74 10.44
C SER A 340 -7.78 11.66 11.50
N LYS A 341 -8.99 11.48 12.00
CA LYS A 341 -9.36 10.36 12.90
C LYS A 341 -9.90 9.14 12.13
N THR A 342 -10.09 9.30 10.83
CA THR A 342 -10.60 8.23 9.96
C THR A 342 -9.47 7.53 9.24
N SER A 343 -9.71 6.30 8.76
CA SER A 343 -8.70 5.55 8.00
C SER A 343 -8.55 6.09 6.57
N TYR A 344 -7.44 5.71 5.93
CA TYR A 344 -7.20 6.05 4.51
C TYR A 344 -8.34 5.61 3.60
N GLU A 345 -8.92 4.43 3.83
CA GLU A 345 -9.99 3.90 3.00
C GLU A 345 -11.23 4.79 3.04
N VAL A 346 -11.54 5.39 4.20
CA VAL A 346 -12.64 6.36 4.35
C VAL A 346 -12.30 7.66 3.64
N LEU A 347 -11.10 8.19 3.86
CA LEU A 347 -10.64 9.40 3.17
C LEU A 347 -10.69 9.21 1.65
N LYS A 348 -10.23 8.09 1.14
CA LYS A 348 -10.27 7.76 -0.29
C LYS A 348 -11.69 7.75 -0.86
N ALA A 349 -12.62 7.14 -0.16
CA ALA A 349 -14.01 7.05 -0.59
C ALA A 349 -14.74 8.41 -0.58
N GLU A 350 -14.31 9.34 0.26
CA GLU A 350 -15.01 10.59 0.52
C GLU A 350 -14.33 11.83 -0.05
N MET A 351 -13.03 11.79 -0.38
CA MET A 351 -12.23 12.95 -0.80
C MET A 351 -12.86 13.75 -1.94
N GLY A 352 -13.44 13.07 -2.93
CA GLY A 352 -14.12 13.72 -4.03
C GLY A 352 -15.36 14.56 -3.64
N LYS A 353 -15.90 14.34 -2.42
CA LYS A 353 -17.04 15.09 -1.86
C LYS A 353 -16.57 16.14 -0.84
N MET A 354 -15.38 15.95 -0.29
CA MET A 354 -14.82 16.79 0.76
C MET A 354 -14.12 18.03 0.23
N LEU A 355 -13.70 18.01 -1.04
CA LEU A 355 -12.90 19.06 -1.64
C LEU A 355 -13.72 19.90 -2.61
N TYR A 356 -13.71 21.22 -2.42
CA TYR A 356 -14.40 22.18 -3.27
C TYR A 356 -13.52 23.39 -3.57
N LEU A 357 -13.35 23.71 -4.86
CA LEU A 357 -12.66 24.91 -5.36
C LEU A 357 -13.74 25.89 -5.86
N ASN A 358 -13.72 27.16 -5.38
CA ASN A 358 -14.62 28.20 -5.88
C ASN A 358 -14.00 28.98 -7.05
N GLU A 359 -14.80 29.88 -7.65
CA GLU A 359 -14.37 30.73 -8.77
C GLU A 359 -13.26 31.75 -8.41
N LYS A 360 -12.92 31.89 -7.12
CA LYS A 360 -11.88 32.79 -6.62
C LYS A 360 -10.58 32.05 -6.26
N ASN A 361 -10.47 30.79 -6.65
CA ASN A 361 -9.36 29.90 -6.29
C ASN A 361 -9.19 29.68 -4.77
N GLU A 362 -10.27 29.94 -4.00
CA GLU A 362 -10.29 29.52 -2.61
C GLU A 362 -10.74 28.07 -2.56
N PHE A 363 -9.99 27.21 -1.89
CA PHE A 363 -10.44 25.86 -1.75
C PHE A 363 -10.85 25.53 -0.31
N TYR A 364 -11.86 24.68 -0.23
CA TYR A 364 -12.51 24.28 0.99
C TYR A 364 -12.38 22.76 1.13
N LEU A 365 -11.97 22.34 2.30
CA LEU A 365 -11.88 20.94 2.66
C LEU A 365 -12.77 20.67 3.87
N MET A 366 -13.68 19.70 3.76
CA MET A 366 -14.50 19.24 4.87
C MET A 366 -13.91 17.94 5.42
N MET A 367 -13.45 17.96 6.67
CA MET A 367 -12.91 16.80 7.36
C MET A 367 -13.36 16.77 8.82
N ASP A 368 -13.65 15.60 9.33
CA ASP A 368 -13.97 15.33 10.74
C ASP A 368 -14.97 16.36 11.33
N ASP A 369 -16.10 16.59 10.64
CA ASP A 369 -17.16 17.55 10.99
C ASP A 369 -16.73 19.04 10.99
N SER A 370 -15.57 19.36 10.40
CA SER A 370 -15.03 20.71 10.29
C SER A 370 -14.87 21.12 8.83
N LEU A 371 -15.17 22.39 8.53
CA LEU A 371 -14.92 22.98 7.22
C LEU A 371 -13.67 23.88 7.31
N TYR A 372 -12.65 23.49 6.57
CA TYR A 372 -11.41 24.25 6.44
C TYR A 372 -11.46 25.07 5.16
N ARG A 373 -11.15 26.34 5.27
CA ARG A 373 -10.88 27.20 4.12
C ARG A 373 -9.38 27.40 4.02
N ILE A 374 -8.83 27.07 2.88
CA ILE A 374 -7.40 27.17 2.61
C ILE A 374 -7.25 28.27 1.56
N ASN A 375 -6.48 29.30 1.88
CA ASN A 375 -6.14 30.35 0.93
C ASN A 375 -4.84 29.94 0.27
N SER A 376 -4.89 29.62 -1.02
CA SER A 376 -3.64 29.47 -1.78
C SER A 376 -2.87 30.80 -1.72
N VAL A 377 -1.60 30.72 -1.44
CA VAL A 377 -0.71 31.90 -1.51
C VAL A 377 -0.51 32.18 -2.99
N SER A 378 -1.14 33.25 -3.47
CA SER A 378 -0.93 33.78 -4.83
C SER A 378 0.34 34.65 -4.87
#